data_39c376a937ca8934e2d42f4d8337d913
#
_entry.id   39c376a937ca8934e2d42f4d8337d913
#
_cell.length_a   1.000
_cell.length_b   1.000
_cell.length_c   1.000
_cell.angle_alpha   90.00
_cell.angle_beta   90.00
_cell.angle_gamma   90.00
#
_symmetry.space_group_name_H-M   'P 1'
#
loop_
_entity.id
_entity.type
_entity.pdbx_description
1 polymer ?
#
loop_
_entity_poly.entity_id
_entity_poly.type
_entity_poly.pdbx_seq_one_letter_code
_entity_poly.pdbx_strand_id
1 'polypeptide(L)'
;MSGGREKELFDLFRSAMIPCQVVKDMHSWQICHLAMVVPIADAYYHSDDPEHAGNDRVLMNKTAKQIRRNLFNVKTKGIKLVPIKMKFLQILPCSIMGFILGIIFRSRFGEKFMYRHSIKAPAEMRRLHEQFYNYIGIYGE
;
A
#
# COMPACT_ATOMS: atom_id res chain seq x y z
N MET A 1 11.33 1.65 -26.93
CA MET A 1 11.14 0.38 -27.67
C MET A 1 10.99 -0.80 -26.72
N SER A 2 9.96 -0.86 -25.92
CA SER A 2 9.72 -1.98 -24.99
C SER A 2 8.46 -2.81 -25.31
N GLY A 3 7.78 -2.55 -26.41
CA GLY A 3 6.46 -3.13 -26.67
C GLY A 3 6.39 -4.60 -27.10
N GLY A 4 7.48 -5.23 -27.50
CA GLY A 4 7.46 -6.63 -27.98
C GLY A 4 7.53 -7.66 -26.84
N ARG A 5 8.47 -7.49 -25.94
CA ARG A 5 8.70 -8.42 -24.83
C ARG A 5 7.60 -8.40 -23.76
N GLU A 6 7.00 -7.22 -23.53
CA GLU A 6 5.90 -7.08 -22.57
C GLU A 6 4.70 -7.92 -22.98
N LYS A 7 4.36 -7.91 -24.27
CA LYS A 7 3.26 -8.71 -24.81
C LYS A 7 3.54 -10.19 -24.71
N GLU A 8 4.74 -10.64 -25.07
CA GLU A 8 5.17 -12.05 -24.98
C GLU A 8 5.13 -12.55 -23.55
N LEU A 9 5.63 -11.78 -22.59
CA LEU A 9 5.58 -12.11 -21.17
C LEU A 9 4.14 -12.16 -20.65
N PHE A 10 3.32 -11.19 -21.03
CA PHE A 10 1.91 -11.15 -20.65
C PHE A 10 1.17 -12.40 -21.16
N ASP A 11 1.36 -12.75 -22.43
CA ASP A 11 0.74 -13.95 -23.05
C ASP A 11 1.25 -15.24 -22.39
N LEU A 12 2.54 -15.30 -22.04
CA LEU A 12 3.13 -16.43 -21.32
C LEU A 12 2.50 -16.61 -19.92
N PHE A 13 2.43 -15.55 -19.12
CA PHE A 13 1.81 -15.63 -17.80
C PHE A 13 0.32 -15.98 -17.89
N ARG A 14 -0.38 -15.41 -18.85
CA ARG A 14 -1.79 -15.71 -19.09
C ARG A 14 -2.01 -17.16 -19.51
N SER A 15 -1.16 -17.72 -20.38
CA SER A 15 -1.22 -19.12 -20.76
C SER A 15 -0.97 -20.08 -19.59
N ALA A 16 -0.15 -19.65 -18.63
CA ALA A 16 0.09 -20.38 -17.38
C ALA A 16 -1.00 -20.13 -16.31
N MET A 17 -2.10 -19.47 -16.66
CA MET A 17 -3.18 -19.09 -15.74
C MET A 17 -2.70 -18.26 -14.54
N ILE A 18 -1.60 -17.52 -14.68
CA ILE A 18 -1.08 -16.63 -13.67
C ILE A 18 -1.73 -15.25 -13.86
N PRO A 19 -2.47 -14.72 -12.86
CA PRO A 19 -3.05 -13.39 -12.94
C PRO A 19 -1.96 -12.34 -13.13
N CYS A 20 -2.02 -11.61 -14.22
CA CYS A 20 -1.05 -10.55 -14.52
C CYS A 20 -1.74 -9.34 -15.16
N GLN A 21 -1.14 -8.18 -14.98
CA GLN A 21 -1.61 -6.93 -15.55
C GLN A 21 -0.42 -6.14 -16.08
N VAL A 22 -0.58 -5.56 -17.27
CA VAL A 22 0.41 -4.61 -17.82
C VAL A 22 0.17 -3.23 -17.23
N VAL A 23 1.17 -2.67 -16.59
CA VAL A 23 1.14 -1.33 -16.02
C VAL A 23 2.05 -0.42 -16.84
N LYS A 24 1.48 0.62 -17.46
CA LYS A 24 2.22 1.54 -18.34
C LYS A 24 3.23 2.40 -17.56
N ASP A 25 2.87 2.83 -16.35
CA ASP A 25 3.71 3.66 -15.47
C ASP A 25 3.96 2.90 -14.17
N MET A 26 4.91 1.99 -14.23
CA MET A 26 5.29 1.14 -13.11
C MET A 26 5.85 1.95 -11.94
N HIS A 27 6.60 3.02 -12.22
CA HIS A 27 7.16 3.88 -11.18
C HIS A 27 6.06 4.52 -10.33
N SER A 28 5.11 5.21 -10.96
CA SER A 28 3.98 5.82 -10.26
C SER A 28 3.13 4.78 -9.53
N TRP A 29 2.96 3.59 -10.13
CA TRP A 29 2.22 2.49 -9.49
C TRP A 29 2.92 2.00 -8.21
N GLN A 30 4.23 1.78 -8.26
CA GLN A 30 5.01 1.34 -7.10
C GLN A 30 4.98 2.37 -5.97
N ILE A 31 5.18 3.65 -6.27
CA ILE A 31 5.14 4.72 -5.26
C ILE A 31 3.75 4.83 -4.62
N CYS A 32 2.68 4.79 -5.41
CA CYS A 32 1.32 4.78 -4.87
C CYS A 32 1.02 3.53 -4.03
N HIS A 33 1.56 2.38 -4.42
CA HIS A 33 1.43 1.15 -3.65
C HIS A 33 2.13 1.26 -2.29
N LEU A 34 3.37 1.78 -2.27
CA LEU A 34 4.12 2.02 -1.03
C LEU A 34 3.42 3.05 -0.13
N ALA A 35 2.80 4.09 -0.70
CA ALA A 35 2.02 5.08 0.05
C ALA A 35 0.90 4.45 0.92
N MET A 36 0.42 3.28 0.50
CA MET A 36 -0.60 2.51 1.22
C MET A 36 0.02 1.40 2.08
N VAL A 37 0.96 0.63 1.52
CA VAL A 37 1.52 -0.55 2.18
C VAL A 37 2.37 -0.19 3.39
N VAL A 38 3.15 0.87 3.33
CA VAL A 38 4.01 1.29 4.45
C VAL A 38 3.19 1.62 5.70
N PRO A 39 2.15 2.47 5.67
CA PRO A 39 1.31 2.70 6.85
C PRO A 39 0.57 1.46 7.36
N ILE A 40 0.20 0.55 6.46
CA ILE A 40 -0.43 -0.71 6.83
C ILE A 40 0.55 -1.60 7.62
N ALA A 41 1.79 -1.73 7.15
CA ALA A 41 2.82 -2.46 7.86
C ALA A 41 3.13 -1.83 9.22
N ASP A 42 3.26 -0.49 9.25
CA ASP A 42 3.48 0.26 10.49
C ASP A 42 2.36 0.01 11.52
N ALA A 43 1.10 -0.12 11.07
CA ALA A 43 -0.02 -0.41 11.96
C ALA A 43 0.16 -1.76 12.70
N TYR A 44 0.68 -2.78 12.02
CA TYR A 44 0.98 -4.05 12.68
C TYR A 44 2.12 -3.94 13.70
N TYR A 45 3.16 -3.18 13.39
CA TYR A 45 4.30 -2.99 14.31
C TYR A 45 3.99 -2.10 15.52
N HIS A 46 3.02 -1.19 15.39
CA HIS A 46 2.61 -0.29 16.49
C HIS A 46 1.41 -0.83 17.27
N SER A 47 0.86 -1.97 16.89
CA SER A 47 -0.24 -2.61 17.61
C SER A 47 0.29 -3.42 18.80
N ASP A 48 -0.36 -3.28 19.95
CA ASP A 48 -0.09 -4.14 21.11
C ASP A 48 -0.51 -5.59 20.86
N ASP A 49 -1.51 -5.77 19.98
CA ASP A 49 -1.99 -7.08 19.51
C ASP A 49 -2.06 -7.08 17.98
N PRO A 50 -0.96 -7.40 17.27
CA PRO A 50 -0.90 -7.35 15.81
C PRO A 50 -1.92 -8.27 15.12
N GLU A 51 -2.26 -9.41 15.70
CA GLU A 51 -3.22 -10.35 15.12
C GLU A 51 -4.64 -9.76 15.09
N HIS A 52 -4.95 -8.88 16.03
CA HIS A 52 -6.25 -8.23 16.15
C HIS A 52 -6.20 -6.72 15.92
N ALA A 53 -5.14 -6.23 15.26
CA ALA A 53 -4.95 -4.80 14.98
C ALA A 53 -6.17 -4.13 14.31
N GLY A 54 -6.93 -4.86 13.51
CA GLY A 54 -8.16 -4.38 12.88
C GLY A 54 -9.32 -4.04 13.84
N ASN A 55 -9.23 -4.46 15.10
CA ASN A 55 -10.21 -4.11 16.13
C ASN A 55 -9.93 -2.75 16.77
N ASP A 56 -8.71 -2.25 16.66
CA ASP A 56 -8.33 -0.93 17.17
C ASP A 56 -8.76 0.17 16.19
N ARG A 57 -9.89 0.80 16.49
CA ARG A 57 -10.46 1.89 15.67
C ARG A 57 -9.56 3.13 15.62
N VAL A 58 -8.83 3.42 16.71
CA VAL A 58 -7.92 4.57 16.76
C VAL A 58 -6.74 4.32 15.85
N LEU A 59 -6.15 3.13 15.92
CA LEU A 59 -5.06 2.71 15.04
C LEU A 59 -5.49 2.72 13.57
N MET A 60 -6.66 2.16 13.26
CA MET A 60 -7.19 2.15 11.88
C MET A 60 -7.42 3.55 11.32
N ASN A 61 -7.97 4.47 12.12
CA ASN A 61 -8.15 5.86 11.73
C ASN A 61 -6.81 6.60 11.54
N LYS A 62 -5.83 6.33 12.39
CA LYS A 62 -4.47 6.87 12.26
C LYS A 62 -3.82 6.37 10.97
N THR A 63 -3.93 5.09 10.67
CA THR A 63 -3.44 4.47 9.44
C THR A 63 -4.11 5.08 8.20
N ALA A 64 -5.42 5.26 8.22
CA ALA A 64 -6.16 5.92 7.14
C ALA A 64 -5.68 7.36 6.88
N LYS A 65 -5.47 8.14 7.94
CA LYS A 65 -4.92 9.50 7.84
C LYS A 65 -3.53 9.49 7.21
N GLN A 66 -2.68 8.54 7.60
CA GLN A 66 -1.33 8.43 7.06
C GLN A 66 -1.34 8.04 5.58
N ILE A 67 -2.16 7.09 5.18
CA ILE A 67 -2.34 6.74 3.76
C ILE A 67 -2.77 7.96 2.94
N ARG A 68 -3.76 8.70 3.42
CA ARG A 68 -4.24 9.90 2.74
C ARG A 68 -3.16 10.98 2.62
N ARG A 69 -2.40 11.22 3.69
CA ARG A 69 -1.27 12.16 3.73
C ARG A 69 -0.19 11.73 2.73
N ASN A 70 0.16 10.45 2.70
CA ASN A 70 1.15 9.92 1.77
C ASN A 70 0.73 10.12 0.32
N LEU A 71 -0.52 9.78 -0.03
CA LEU A 71 -1.05 9.98 -1.38
C LEU A 71 -1.08 11.46 -1.79
N PHE A 72 -1.39 12.36 -0.84
CA PHE A 72 -1.31 13.80 -1.08
C PHE A 72 0.12 14.23 -1.40
N ASN A 73 1.11 13.78 -0.64
CA ASN A 73 2.51 14.11 -0.86
C ASN A 73 3.06 13.53 -2.16
N VAL A 74 2.69 12.30 -2.50
CA VAL A 74 2.99 11.68 -3.80
C VAL A 74 2.47 12.55 -4.95
N LYS A 75 1.24 13.02 -4.85
CA LYS A 75 0.64 13.92 -5.85
C LYS A 75 1.36 15.27 -5.91
N THR A 76 1.72 15.85 -4.77
CA THR A 76 2.45 17.13 -4.69
C THR A 76 3.82 17.05 -5.35
N LYS A 77 4.46 15.89 -5.33
CA LYS A 77 5.71 15.62 -6.08
C LYS A 77 5.52 15.46 -7.59
N GLY A 78 4.30 15.60 -8.11
CA GLY A 78 4.00 15.48 -9.53
C GLY A 78 3.82 14.03 -10.01
N ILE A 79 3.79 13.06 -9.10
CA ILE A 79 3.58 11.65 -9.43
C ILE A 79 2.08 11.40 -9.61
N LYS A 80 1.71 10.73 -10.69
CA LYS A 80 0.31 10.40 -10.98
C LYS A 80 -0.21 9.34 -10.01
N LEU A 81 -1.38 9.57 -9.44
CA LEU A 81 -2.06 8.58 -8.62
C LEU A 81 -2.63 7.46 -9.51
N VAL A 82 -1.97 6.31 -9.50
CA VAL A 82 -2.36 5.12 -10.25
C VAL A 82 -2.32 3.89 -9.33
N PRO A 83 -3.24 2.93 -9.48
CA PRO A 83 -4.42 2.97 -10.34
C PRO A 83 -5.46 4.01 -9.88
N ILE A 84 -6.50 4.21 -10.68
CA ILE A 84 -7.52 5.25 -10.42
C ILE A 84 -8.14 5.19 -9.02
N LYS A 85 -8.23 4.01 -8.42
CA LYS A 85 -8.71 3.82 -7.05
C LYS A 85 -7.89 4.59 -5.99
N MET A 86 -6.63 4.92 -6.26
CA MET A 86 -5.80 5.73 -5.37
C MET A 86 -6.32 7.16 -5.25
N LYS A 87 -6.95 7.70 -6.30
CA LYS A 87 -7.62 9.00 -6.27
C LYS A 87 -8.84 8.99 -5.35
N PHE A 88 -9.60 7.89 -5.36
CA PHE A 88 -10.74 7.72 -4.44
C PHE A 88 -10.28 7.64 -2.98
N LEU A 89 -9.20 6.92 -2.70
CA LEU A 89 -8.63 6.84 -1.35
C LEU A 89 -8.18 8.22 -0.82
N GLN A 90 -7.69 9.09 -1.71
CA GLN A 90 -7.28 10.44 -1.33
C GLN A 90 -8.46 11.31 -0.87
N ILE A 91 -9.65 11.16 -1.46
CA ILE A 91 -10.83 11.98 -1.16
C ILE A 91 -11.77 11.34 -0.13
N LEU A 92 -11.64 10.03 0.10
CA LEU A 92 -12.49 9.30 1.04
C LEU A 92 -12.28 9.83 2.48
N PRO A 93 -13.36 10.08 3.26
CA PRO A 93 -13.23 10.43 4.67
C PRO A 93 -12.42 9.40 5.45
N CYS A 94 -11.50 9.86 6.30
CA CYS A 94 -10.59 8.97 7.03
C CYS A 94 -11.33 8.00 7.97
N SER A 95 -12.48 8.40 8.52
CA SER A 95 -13.33 7.53 9.34
C SER A 95 -13.90 6.34 8.56
N ILE A 96 -14.34 6.58 7.32
CA ILE A 96 -14.84 5.52 6.42
C ILE A 96 -13.68 4.63 5.99
N MET A 97 -12.56 5.23 5.61
CA MET A 97 -11.36 4.46 5.24
C MET A 97 -10.86 3.61 6.41
N GLY A 98 -10.81 4.16 7.62
CA GLY A 98 -10.42 3.43 8.83
C GLY A 98 -11.36 2.26 9.14
N PHE A 99 -12.65 2.44 8.95
CA PHE A 99 -13.63 1.35 9.08
C PHE A 99 -13.39 0.24 8.05
N ILE A 100 -13.18 0.58 6.79
CA ILE A 100 -12.87 -0.37 5.71
C ILE A 100 -11.56 -1.10 6.02
N LEU A 101 -10.51 -0.39 6.45
CA LEU A 101 -9.25 -1.00 6.87
C LEU A 101 -9.46 -2.00 8.01
N GLY A 102 -10.27 -1.65 9.02
CA GLY A 102 -10.60 -2.57 10.10
C GLY A 102 -11.26 -3.87 9.62
N ILE A 103 -12.15 -3.79 8.62
CA ILE A 103 -12.75 -4.98 7.99
C ILE A 103 -11.68 -5.81 7.26
N ILE A 104 -10.82 -5.14 6.47
CA ILE A 104 -9.76 -5.81 5.70
C ILE A 104 -8.76 -6.49 6.64
N PHE A 105 -8.32 -5.82 7.70
CA PHE A 105 -7.38 -6.38 8.69
C PHE A 105 -7.95 -7.62 9.39
N ARG A 106 -9.26 -7.68 9.63
CA ARG A 106 -9.94 -8.84 10.24
C ARG A 106 -10.27 -9.94 9.24
N SER A 107 -10.08 -9.70 7.95
CA SER A 107 -10.37 -10.68 6.91
C SER A 107 -9.24 -11.70 6.78
N ARG A 108 -9.56 -12.87 6.20
CA ARG A 108 -8.54 -13.87 5.81
C ARG A 108 -7.50 -13.31 4.84
N PHE A 109 -7.89 -12.33 4.00
CA PHE A 109 -6.97 -11.62 3.13
C PHE A 109 -5.97 -10.80 3.93
N GLY A 110 -6.43 -10.03 4.90
CA GLY A 110 -5.57 -9.25 5.80
C GLY A 110 -4.58 -10.13 6.55
N GLU A 111 -5.05 -11.23 7.14
CA GLU A 111 -4.19 -12.18 7.82
C GLU A 111 -3.12 -12.78 6.88
N LYS A 112 -3.53 -13.32 5.74
CA LYS A 112 -2.66 -14.07 4.84
C LYS A 112 -1.66 -13.18 4.09
N PHE A 113 -2.12 -12.03 3.56
CA PHE A 113 -1.34 -11.21 2.65
C PHE A 113 -0.74 -9.95 3.29
N MET A 114 -1.34 -9.45 4.37
CA MET A 114 -0.85 -8.24 5.03
C MET A 114 -0.07 -8.58 6.30
N TYR A 115 -0.69 -9.24 7.27
CA TYR A 115 -0.08 -9.57 8.55
C TYR A 115 1.16 -10.47 8.41
N ARG A 116 1.00 -11.64 7.79
CA ARG A 116 2.11 -12.60 7.65
C ARG A 116 3.26 -12.03 6.82
N HIS A 117 2.95 -11.20 5.81
CA HIS A 117 3.97 -10.57 4.98
C HIS A 117 4.76 -9.51 5.74
N SER A 118 4.07 -8.67 6.51
CA SER A 118 4.71 -7.62 7.31
C SER A 118 5.61 -8.20 8.41
N ILE A 119 5.17 -9.25 9.10
CA ILE A 119 5.90 -9.82 10.24
C ILE A 119 7.10 -10.68 9.82
N LYS A 120 7.06 -11.31 8.65
CA LYS A 120 8.15 -12.18 8.20
C LYS A 120 9.45 -11.47 7.84
N ALA A 121 9.39 -10.20 7.47
CA ALA A 121 10.54 -9.43 7.00
C ALA A 121 10.63 -8.04 7.64
N PRO A 122 10.79 -7.93 8.98
CA PRO A 122 10.77 -6.64 9.67
C PRO A 122 11.88 -5.70 9.21
N ALA A 123 13.06 -6.22 8.92
CA ALA A 123 14.19 -5.40 8.43
C ALA A 123 13.92 -4.81 7.04
N GLU A 124 13.27 -5.57 6.17
CA GLU A 124 12.86 -5.13 4.83
C GLU A 124 11.79 -4.05 4.92
N MET A 125 10.76 -4.25 5.76
CA MET A 125 9.70 -3.27 5.97
C MET A 125 10.24 -1.96 6.55
N ARG A 126 11.18 -2.02 7.49
CA ARG A 126 11.86 -0.83 8.03
C ARG A 126 12.62 -0.08 6.94
N ARG A 127 13.36 -0.79 6.10
CA ARG A 127 14.09 -0.18 4.97
C ARG A 127 13.14 0.45 3.96
N LEU A 128 12.04 -0.21 3.62
CA LEU A 128 11.00 0.35 2.74
C LEU A 128 10.36 1.60 3.33
N HIS A 129 10.08 1.60 4.64
CA HIS A 129 9.57 2.76 5.36
C HIS A 129 10.53 3.95 5.23
N GLU A 130 11.81 3.77 5.59
CA GLU A 130 12.82 4.82 5.51
C GLU A 130 13.00 5.34 4.07
N GLN A 131 13.13 4.45 3.09
CA GLN A 131 13.29 4.83 1.69
C GLN A 131 12.09 5.58 1.15
N PHE A 132 10.88 5.13 1.48
CA PHE A 132 9.65 5.77 1.03
C PHE A 132 9.52 7.18 1.59
N TYR A 133 9.67 7.36 2.91
CA TYR A 133 9.54 8.68 3.54
C TYR A 133 10.66 9.64 3.16
N ASN A 134 11.88 9.15 2.98
CA ASN A 134 12.98 9.95 2.40
C ASN A 134 12.63 10.40 0.98
N TYR A 135 12.08 9.52 0.17
CA TYR A 135 11.72 9.82 -1.20
C TYR A 135 10.60 10.87 -1.30
N ILE A 136 9.54 10.77 -0.51
CA ILE A 136 8.44 11.75 -0.52
C ILE A 136 8.75 13.02 0.28
N GLY A 137 9.89 13.10 0.97
CA GLY A 137 10.38 14.30 1.67
C GLY A 137 9.71 14.56 3.01
N ILE A 138 9.12 13.54 3.63
CA ILE A 138 8.65 13.61 5.02
C ILE A 138 9.74 13.01 5.89
N TYR A 139 10.63 13.87 6.40
CA TYR A 139 11.43 13.51 7.56
C TYR A 139 10.48 13.48 8.75
N GLY A 140 10.50 12.37 9.49
CA GLY A 140 9.58 12.17 10.59
C GLY A 140 9.63 13.34 11.60
N GLU A 141 8.47 13.84 11.89
CA GLU A 141 8.12 14.40 13.17
C GLU A 141 7.54 13.31 14.05
#